data_1168e17a79e23a543e78a7e502caf8ed
#
_entry.id   1168e17a79e23a543e78a7e502caf8ed
#
_cell.length_a   1.000
_cell.length_b   1.000
_cell.length_c   1.000
_cell.angle_alpha   90.00
_cell.angle_beta   90.00
_cell.angle_gamma   90.00
#
_symmetry.space_group_name_H-M   'P 1'
#
loop_
_entity.id
_entity.type
_entity.pdbx_description
1 polymer ?
#
loop_
_entity_poly.entity_id
_entity_poly.type
_entity_poly.pdbx_seq_one_letter_code
_entity_poly.pdbx_strand_id
1 'polypeptide(L)'
;MPSQVITLIAVSAVMFLVIGGLAFISHYYTLDGIKSKTVGDGQHGTARWATKQEIRQTYAHIPFEPELWRKGEHLPEKQGLILGCEGPKNHVTALVDTDDIHAMVTAASGAGKTAFFLYPNIEYALASGMSFLCTDTKGDLFRNYAGIAKDFYGYQIAVLDLRNPTRSDGNNLLHLINKYMDIYKANPNDLAAKAKAEKYSKILAKTLINTSGGDSAQYGQNAFFYDSAEGLLTAMFLLVAEYLPTEDENGNPVEKRHIVSVFKLVQELLAPSKVKGKNQFQILLEKLPPNHKARWFAGSALNTAEQAMASVISTVLSRLNAFLDSEMEQILCFDTAIDAEKFCNEKSAIFIVLPEEDQTKYFMVSLILQNLYREILTVADENGGRLKNRVVFFADELGTCPPIQSLELMFSASRSRGLMLVPIVQSITGQLKKNYGAEGAEVIVDNCQVNLYGGFAPASQTAVELSKALGSRTVMSGSISRGKNDPSQSLQMIERPLMTPDELKSMPKGSFIVAKTGVHPMKVKLRLFLDWGIRFGEPYEVPEKAQRAVAYADKQELEESIIRRHYGTVAEEEPPQDVPAAVGGMNHGMQSEKNSRKTILRP
;
A
#
# COMPACT_ATOMS: atom_id res chain seq x y z
N MET A 1 -23.40 -45.05 73.66
CA MET A 1 -24.44 -45.26 72.63
C MET A 1 -24.57 -46.79 72.42
N PRO A 2 -25.75 -47.37 72.39
CA PRO A 2 -25.91 -48.76 72.07
C PRO A 2 -25.35 -49.10 70.69
N SER A 3 -24.63 -50.22 70.52
CA SER A 3 -23.99 -50.64 69.27
C SER A 3 -24.95 -50.65 68.07
N GLN A 4 -26.21 -50.93 68.32
CA GLN A 4 -27.29 -50.91 67.30
C GLN A 4 -27.55 -49.54 66.70
N VAL A 5 -27.36 -48.42 67.46
CA VAL A 5 -27.51 -47.06 66.97
C VAL A 5 -26.35 -46.67 66.09
N ILE A 6 -25.13 -47.09 66.42
CA ILE A 6 -23.93 -46.87 65.63
C ILE A 6 -24.01 -47.57 64.26
N THR A 7 -24.52 -48.85 64.30
CA THR A 7 -24.72 -49.63 63.06
C THR A 7 -25.81 -49.00 62.16
N LEU A 8 -26.91 -48.48 62.75
CA LEU A 8 -27.94 -47.79 61.98
C LEU A 8 -27.45 -46.48 61.32
N ILE A 9 -26.63 -45.70 62.03
CA ILE A 9 -26.05 -44.49 61.51
C ILE A 9 -25.06 -44.83 60.37
N ALA A 10 -24.25 -45.88 60.54
CA ALA A 10 -23.31 -46.31 59.51
C ALA A 10 -23.99 -46.77 58.21
N VAL A 11 -25.07 -47.60 58.37
CA VAL A 11 -25.86 -48.05 57.22
C VAL A 11 -26.58 -46.90 56.52
N SER A 12 -27.15 -45.96 57.29
CA SER A 12 -27.75 -44.74 56.70
C SER A 12 -26.75 -43.89 55.97
N ALA A 13 -25.56 -43.72 56.50
CA ALA A 13 -24.46 -42.92 55.82
C ALA A 13 -24.01 -43.59 54.50
N VAL A 14 -23.87 -44.93 54.50
CA VAL A 14 -23.56 -45.69 53.28
C VAL A 14 -24.69 -45.60 52.26
N MET A 15 -25.96 -45.73 52.69
CA MET A 15 -27.10 -45.54 51.81
C MET A 15 -27.12 -44.11 51.19
N PHE A 16 -26.90 -43.09 51.99
CA PHE A 16 -26.81 -41.69 51.48
C PHE A 16 -25.66 -41.51 50.46
N LEU A 17 -24.50 -42.11 50.71
CA LEU A 17 -23.36 -42.07 49.76
C LEU A 17 -23.71 -42.85 48.48
N VAL A 18 -24.36 -43.97 48.54
CA VAL A 18 -24.77 -44.71 47.34
C VAL A 18 -25.86 -43.99 46.57
N ILE A 19 -26.89 -43.46 47.23
CA ILE A 19 -27.94 -42.68 46.57
C ILE A 19 -27.39 -41.37 45.99
N GLY A 20 -26.55 -40.68 46.76
CA GLY A 20 -25.84 -39.45 46.27
C GLY A 20 -24.91 -39.72 45.09
N GLY A 21 -24.17 -40.85 45.12
CA GLY A 21 -23.35 -41.32 44.02
C GLY A 21 -24.16 -41.67 42.77
N LEU A 22 -25.29 -42.39 42.95
CA LEU A 22 -26.20 -42.73 41.86
C LEU A 22 -26.89 -41.48 41.28
N ALA A 23 -27.28 -40.53 42.12
CA ALA A 23 -27.83 -39.24 41.69
C ALA A 23 -26.79 -38.38 40.95
N PHE A 24 -25.55 -38.36 41.41
CA PHE A 24 -24.43 -37.68 40.74
C PHE A 24 -24.12 -38.34 39.39
N ILE A 25 -24.06 -39.65 39.31
CA ILE A 25 -23.87 -40.41 38.08
C ILE A 25 -25.06 -40.17 37.13
N SER A 26 -26.30 -40.23 37.63
CA SER A 26 -27.50 -39.93 36.86
C SER A 26 -27.50 -38.50 36.33
N HIS A 27 -27.09 -37.51 37.14
CA HIS A 27 -26.97 -36.12 36.70
C HIS A 27 -25.83 -35.92 35.70
N TYR A 28 -24.70 -36.61 35.87
CA TYR A 28 -23.57 -36.54 34.95
C TYR A 28 -23.89 -37.19 33.60
N TYR A 29 -24.73 -38.21 33.56
CA TYR A 29 -25.18 -38.89 32.33
C TYR A 29 -26.55 -38.43 31.82
N THR A 30 -27.20 -37.43 32.44
CA THR A 30 -28.42 -36.83 31.89
C THR A 30 -28.10 -35.93 30.70
N LEU A 31 -29.02 -35.86 29.73
CA LEU A 31 -28.89 -35.04 28.53
C LEU A 31 -28.64 -33.55 28.82
N ASP A 32 -29.06 -33.04 29.97
CA ASP A 32 -28.81 -31.68 30.42
C ASP A 32 -27.32 -31.40 30.74
N GLY A 33 -26.55 -32.46 31.12
CA GLY A 33 -25.11 -32.39 31.37
C GLY A 33 -24.22 -32.59 30.12
N ILE A 34 -24.79 -33.06 29.00
CA ILE A 34 -24.04 -33.46 27.79
C ILE A 34 -23.83 -32.27 26.81
N LYS A 35 -24.09 -31.06 27.22
CA LYS A 35 -23.96 -29.88 26.34
C LYS A 35 -22.58 -29.78 25.68
N SER A 36 -22.54 -30.05 24.39
CA SER A 36 -21.38 -29.75 23.52
C SER A 36 -20.04 -30.37 23.93
N LYS A 37 -20.00 -31.41 24.74
CA LYS A 37 -18.77 -32.09 25.12
C LYS A 37 -18.24 -32.89 23.94
N THR A 38 -16.97 -32.65 23.57
CA THR A 38 -16.27 -33.46 22.58
C THR A 38 -16.07 -34.87 23.12
N VAL A 39 -16.39 -35.89 22.32
CA VAL A 39 -16.29 -37.30 22.68
C VAL A 39 -15.77 -38.12 21.51
N GLY A 40 -15.25 -39.34 21.81
CA GLY A 40 -14.69 -40.25 20.83
C GLY A 40 -13.37 -39.80 20.23
N ASP A 41 -12.88 -40.55 19.24
CA ASP A 41 -11.57 -40.33 18.58
C ASP A 41 -11.67 -39.48 17.32
N GLY A 42 -12.72 -38.66 17.21
CA GLY A 42 -12.86 -37.71 16.08
C GLY A 42 -13.54 -38.30 14.83
N GLN A 43 -14.44 -39.31 14.99
CA GLN A 43 -15.14 -39.96 13.87
C GLN A 43 -15.91 -38.98 12.98
N HIS A 44 -16.37 -37.85 13.53
CA HIS A 44 -17.10 -36.80 12.83
C HIS A 44 -16.34 -35.45 12.82
N GLY A 45 -15.03 -35.49 13.09
CA GLY A 45 -14.17 -34.30 13.06
C GLY A 45 -13.40 -34.10 14.38
N THR A 46 -12.23 -33.50 14.24
CA THR A 46 -11.22 -33.27 15.31
C THR A 46 -10.96 -31.80 15.60
N ALA A 47 -11.75 -30.89 15.04
CA ALA A 47 -11.56 -29.47 15.22
C ALA A 47 -11.66 -29.06 16.70
N ARG A 48 -10.72 -28.27 17.15
CA ARG A 48 -10.65 -27.79 18.54
C ARG A 48 -10.01 -26.39 18.60
N TRP A 49 -10.21 -25.74 19.71
CA TRP A 49 -9.51 -24.50 20.03
C TRP A 49 -8.08 -24.78 20.47
N ALA A 50 -7.18 -23.81 20.20
CA ALA A 50 -5.83 -23.82 20.73
C ALA A 50 -5.86 -23.85 22.27
N THR A 51 -4.99 -24.64 22.85
CA THR A 51 -4.76 -24.67 24.29
C THR A 51 -3.93 -23.47 24.75
N LYS A 52 -3.99 -23.14 26.03
CA LYS A 52 -3.16 -22.07 26.60
C LYS A 52 -1.65 -22.31 26.38
N GLN A 53 -1.21 -23.57 26.40
CA GLN A 53 0.18 -23.93 26.14
C GLN A 53 0.57 -23.66 24.69
N GLU A 54 -0.25 -24.03 23.72
CA GLU A 54 -0.02 -23.75 22.30
C GLU A 54 0.01 -22.25 22.03
N ILE A 55 -0.89 -21.48 22.63
CA ILE A 55 -0.90 -20.01 22.53
C ILE A 55 0.43 -19.42 23.06
N ARG A 56 0.89 -19.90 24.23
CA ARG A 56 2.16 -19.43 24.81
C ARG A 56 3.38 -19.81 24.00
N GLN A 57 3.35 -20.92 23.29
CA GLN A 57 4.45 -21.34 22.40
C GLN A 57 4.46 -20.60 21.06
N THR A 58 3.27 -20.23 20.58
CA THR A 58 3.10 -19.60 19.26
C THR A 58 3.35 -18.10 19.29
N TYR A 59 2.92 -17.40 20.33
CA TYR A 59 2.94 -15.94 20.40
C TYR A 59 3.91 -15.43 21.45
N ALA A 60 4.59 -14.33 21.15
CA ALA A 60 5.36 -13.60 22.17
C ALA A 60 4.40 -12.85 23.11
N HIS A 61 4.65 -12.95 24.42
CA HIS A 61 3.88 -12.29 25.47
C HIS A 61 4.60 -11.01 25.86
N ILE A 62 4.11 -9.86 25.43
CA ILE A 62 4.73 -8.55 25.62
C ILE A 62 3.85 -7.69 26.52
N PRO A 63 4.33 -7.23 27.68
CA PRO A 63 3.63 -6.21 28.46
C PRO A 63 3.38 -4.97 27.60
N PHE A 64 2.13 -4.48 27.59
CA PHE A 64 1.76 -3.34 26.75
C PHE A 64 1.72 -2.07 27.64
N GLU A 65 2.75 -1.24 27.51
CA GLU A 65 3.01 -0.12 28.42
C GLU A 65 3.22 1.19 27.65
N PRO A 66 2.20 1.73 26.96
CA PRO A 66 2.38 2.90 26.06
C PRO A 66 2.90 4.15 26.76
N GLU A 67 2.56 4.35 28.05
CA GLU A 67 3.06 5.49 28.81
C GLU A 67 4.58 5.44 29.05
N LEU A 68 5.14 4.24 29.24
CA LEU A 68 6.59 4.03 29.38
C LEU A 68 7.26 4.08 28.00
N TRP A 69 6.67 3.45 27.02
CA TRP A 69 7.18 3.46 25.65
C TRP A 69 7.35 4.85 25.08
N ARG A 70 6.37 5.73 25.32
CA ARG A 70 6.42 7.15 24.91
C ARG A 70 7.50 7.97 25.62
N LYS A 71 8.05 7.46 26.72
CA LYS A 71 9.23 8.02 27.41
C LYS A 71 10.53 7.39 26.94
N GLY A 72 10.47 6.44 26.04
CA GLY A 72 11.64 5.66 25.58
C GLY A 72 12.05 4.52 26.54
N GLU A 73 11.17 4.18 27.50
CA GLU A 73 11.43 3.13 28.50
C GLU A 73 10.73 1.83 28.10
N HIS A 74 11.32 0.68 28.40
CA HIS A 74 10.77 -0.66 28.19
C HIS A 74 10.29 -0.95 26.74
N LEU A 75 10.92 -0.34 25.75
CA LEU A 75 10.53 -0.54 24.35
C LEU A 75 10.59 -2.03 23.96
N PRO A 76 9.60 -2.55 23.22
CA PRO A 76 9.61 -3.94 22.78
C PRO A 76 10.70 -4.19 21.74
N GLU A 77 11.53 -5.21 21.98
CA GLU A 77 12.59 -5.61 21.04
C GLU A 77 12.06 -6.39 19.83
N LYS A 78 10.92 -7.08 20.01
CA LYS A 78 10.34 -7.94 18.97
C LYS A 78 9.38 -7.19 18.10
N GLN A 79 9.63 -7.18 16.82
CA GLN A 79 8.70 -6.65 15.80
C GLN A 79 7.66 -7.70 15.44
N GLY A 80 6.41 -7.28 15.24
CA GLY A 80 5.32 -8.21 14.91
C GLY A 80 3.94 -7.57 14.98
N LEU A 81 2.91 -8.42 14.96
CA LEU A 81 1.52 -8.01 14.95
C LEU A 81 0.77 -8.52 16.19
N ILE A 82 0.04 -7.67 16.86
CA ILE A 82 -0.81 -8.05 18.00
C ILE A 82 -2.05 -8.76 17.47
N LEU A 83 -2.21 -10.01 17.87
CA LEU A 83 -3.34 -10.84 17.48
C LEU A 83 -4.28 -11.17 18.65
N GLY A 84 -3.85 -10.91 19.88
CA GLY A 84 -4.63 -11.19 21.08
C GLY A 84 -4.10 -10.43 22.28
N CYS A 85 -4.77 -10.58 23.41
CA CYS A 85 -4.29 -10.05 24.67
C CYS A 85 -4.77 -10.86 25.87
N GLU A 86 -3.99 -10.80 26.95
CA GLU A 86 -4.29 -11.36 28.25
C GLU A 86 -4.16 -10.30 29.35
N GLY A 87 -4.55 -10.65 30.57
CA GLY A 87 -4.40 -9.78 31.75
C GLY A 87 -5.60 -8.86 32.02
N PRO A 88 -5.60 -8.18 33.17
CA PRO A 88 -6.64 -7.22 33.56
C PRO A 88 -6.50 -5.89 32.78
N LYS A 89 -7.49 -5.00 32.91
CA LYS A 89 -7.39 -3.61 32.45
C LYS A 89 -6.16 -2.96 33.10
N ASN A 90 -5.46 -2.11 32.35
CA ASN A 90 -4.25 -1.39 32.79
C ASN A 90 -2.99 -2.26 33.02
N HIS A 91 -3.07 -3.58 32.86
CA HIS A 91 -1.94 -4.51 32.87
C HIS A 91 -2.14 -5.53 31.74
N VAL A 92 -2.24 -5.05 30.53
CA VAL A 92 -2.50 -5.87 29.36
C VAL A 92 -1.19 -6.43 28.83
N THR A 93 -1.18 -7.74 28.60
CA THR A 93 -0.10 -8.42 27.90
C THR A 93 -0.56 -8.71 26.47
N ALA A 94 0.15 -8.17 25.50
CA ALA A 94 -0.10 -8.42 24.09
C ALA A 94 0.40 -9.80 23.68
N LEU A 95 -0.39 -10.51 22.88
CA LEU A 95 0.01 -11.73 22.18
C LEU A 95 0.46 -11.34 20.78
N VAL A 96 1.77 -11.31 20.57
CA VAL A 96 2.41 -10.79 19.35
C VAL A 96 2.89 -11.94 18.49
N ASP A 97 2.45 -11.96 17.24
CA ASP A 97 3.02 -12.83 16.22
C ASP A 97 4.27 -12.16 15.62
N THR A 98 5.40 -12.82 15.75
CA THR A 98 6.71 -12.30 15.32
C THR A 98 7.21 -12.90 14.02
N ASP A 99 6.44 -13.80 13.42
CA ASP A 99 6.77 -14.41 12.13
C ASP A 99 6.65 -13.40 10.97
N ASP A 100 7.27 -13.74 9.84
CA ASP A 100 7.04 -13.02 8.60
C ASP A 100 5.72 -13.48 7.98
N ILE A 101 4.65 -12.74 8.26
CA ILE A 101 3.28 -13.09 7.88
C ILE A 101 2.59 -11.95 7.13
N HIS A 102 1.60 -12.30 6.35
CA HIS A 102 0.49 -11.39 6.03
C HIS A 102 -0.70 -11.73 6.91
N ALA A 103 -1.46 -10.74 7.33
CA ALA A 103 -2.60 -10.94 8.21
C ALA A 103 -3.82 -10.19 7.68
N MET A 104 -4.94 -10.89 7.51
CA MET A 104 -6.20 -10.27 7.09
C MET A 104 -7.16 -10.10 8.25
N VAL A 105 -7.81 -8.94 8.32
CA VAL A 105 -8.86 -8.67 9.30
C VAL A 105 -10.19 -8.53 8.58
N THR A 106 -11.13 -9.44 8.88
CA THR A 106 -12.46 -9.42 8.31
C THR A 106 -13.48 -9.17 9.41
N ALA A 107 -14.11 -8.01 9.39
CA ALA A 107 -15.14 -7.66 10.37
C ALA A 107 -16.10 -6.60 9.82
N ALA A 108 -17.40 -6.74 10.12
CA ALA A 108 -18.43 -5.81 9.66
C ALA A 108 -18.18 -4.36 10.10
N SER A 109 -18.83 -3.41 9.45
CA SER A 109 -18.82 -2.01 9.87
C SER A 109 -19.32 -1.88 11.32
N GLY A 110 -18.71 -1.00 12.10
CA GLY A 110 -19.06 -0.82 13.52
C GLY A 110 -18.61 -1.93 14.46
N ALA A 111 -17.95 -3.00 13.98
CA ALA A 111 -17.38 -4.05 14.82
C ALA A 111 -16.21 -3.58 15.69
N GLY A 112 -15.64 -2.39 15.37
CA GLY A 112 -14.56 -1.77 16.13
C GLY A 112 -13.16 -2.16 15.66
N LYS A 113 -12.98 -2.54 14.38
CA LYS A 113 -11.67 -2.88 13.80
C LYS A 113 -10.57 -1.88 14.17
N THR A 114 -10.83 -0.60 13.99
CA THR A 114 -9.88 0.46 14.31
C THR A 114 -9.58 0.54 15.80
N ALA A 115 -10.62 0.54 16.65
CA ALA A 115 -10.47 0.77 18.09
C ALA A 115 -9.92 -0.43 18.88
N PHE A 116 -10.18 -1.67 18.43
CA PHE A 116 -9.73 -2.88 19.14
C PHE A 116 -8.46 -3.47 18.53
N PHE A 117 -8.25 -3.33 17.21
CA PHE A 117 -7.14 -3.96 16.52
C PHE A 117 -6.11 -2.93 16.01
N LEU A 118 -6.55 -1.93 15.23
CA LEU A 118 -5.61 -1.09 14.49
C LEU A 118 -4.84 -0.14 15.42
N TYR A 119 -5.50 0.57 16.34
CA TYR A 119 -4.81 1.47 17.27
C TYR A 119 -3.77 0.76 18.14
N PRO A 120 -4.03 -0.40 18.79
CA PRO A 120 -2.99 -1.11 19.51
C PRO A 120 -1.83 -1.57 18.62
N ASN A 121 -2.10 -1.97 17.38
CA ASN A 121 -1.07 -2.37 16.44
C ASN A 121 -0.22 -1.22 15.93
N ILE A 122 -0.79 -0.03 15.70
CA ILE A 122 -0.03 1.18 15.33
C ILE A 122 0.87 1.59 16.51
N GLU A 123 0.34 1.65 17.75
CA GLU A 123 1.16 1.97 18.93
C GLU A 123 2.31 0.99 19.10
N TYR A 124 2.04 -0.32 18.89
CA TYR A 124 3.08 -1.35 18.96
C TYR A 124 4.11 -1.23 17.81
N ALA A 125 3.67 -0.91 16.60
CA ALA A 125 4.56 -0.69 15.47
C ALA A 125 5.52 0.48 15.76
N LEU A 126 5.01 1.56 16.31
CA LEU A 126 5.80 2.72 16.73
C LEU A 126 6.81 2.34 17.83
N ALA A 127 6.37 1.67 18.87
CA ALA A 127 7.21 1.29 19.99
C ALA A 127 8.31 0.29 19.59
N SER A 128 8.00 -0.67 18.71
CA SER A 128 8.95 -1.68 18.21
C SER A 128 9.84 -1.19 17.06
N GLY A 129 9.64 0.06 16.60
CA GLY A 129 10.48 0.68 15.57
C GLY A 129 10.19 0.18 14.15
N MET A 130 9.02 -0.41 13.87
CA MET A 130 8.62 -0.79 12.52
C MET A 130 8.17 0.43 11.73
N SER A 131 8.66 0.62 10.52
CA SER A 131 8.05 1.60 9.61
C SER A 131 6.69 1.10 9.14
N PHE A 132 5.73 2.02 8.99
CA PHE A 132 4.42 1.62 8.50
C PHE A 132 3.79 2.64 7.56
N LEU A 133 2.93 2.12 6.70
CA LEU A 133 2.04 2.89 5.85
C LEU A 133 0.61 2.49 6.20
N CYS A 134 -0.29 3.46 6.29
CA CYS A 134 -1.70 3.16 6.45
C CYS A 134 -2.58 3.99 5.51
N THR A 135 -3.65 3.37 5.00
CA THR A 135 -4.77 4.07 4.38
C THR A 135 -5.74 4.53 5.47
N ASP A 136 -6.26 5.74 5.32
CA ASP A 136 -7.14 6.38 6.33
C ASP A 136 -8.31 7.08 5.63
N THR A 137 -9.46 6.41 5.59
CA THR A 137 -10.65 6.96 4.93
C THR A 137 -11.31 8.08 5.73
N LYS A 138 -11.10 8.12 7.05
CA LYS A 138 -11.72 9.11 7.95
C LYS A 138 -10.79 10.26 8.33
N GLY A 139 -9.49 10.06 8.20
CA GLY A 139 -8.48 10.97 8.68
C GLY A 139 -8.22 10.87 10.20
N ASP A 140 -8.80 9.87 10.86
CA ASP A 140 -8.65 9.70 12.30
C ASP A 140 -7.29 9.12 12.70
N LEU A 141 -6.71 8.26 11.83
CA LEU A 141 -5.43 7.60 12.10
C LEU A 141 -4.29 8.61 12.14
N PHE A 142 -4.18 9.46 11.12
CA PHE A 142 -3.12 10.45 11.10
C PHE A 142 -3.30 11.52 12.18
N ARG A 143 -4.53 12.00 12.41
CA ARG A 143 -4.81 12.99 13.47
C ARG A 143 -4.41 12.49 14.84
N ASN A 144 -4.69 11.21 15.13
CA ASN A 144 -4.41 10.61 16.43
C ASN A 144 -2.95 10.19 16.60
N TYR A 145 -2.28 9.72 15.52
CA TYR A 145 -0.97 9.08 15.66
C TYR A 145 0.21 9.83 15.06
N ALA A 146 0.01 10.74 14.10
CA ALA A 146 1.15 11.42 13.47
C ALA A 146 1.96 12.25 14.48
N GLY A 147 1.29 12.98 15.38
CA GLY A 147 1.96 13.70 16.48
C GLY A 147 2.66 12.75 17.46
N ILE A 148 1.99 11.68 17.87
CA ILE A 148 2.57 10.68 18.78
C ILE A 148 3.82 10.03 18.14
N ALA A 149 3.74 9.65 16.88
CA ALA A 149 4.85 9.04 16.16
C ALA A 149 6.08 9.96 16.07
N LYS A 150 5.84 11.24 15.77
CA LYS A 150 6.89 12.26 15.64
C LYS A 150 7.51 12.61 16.99
N ASP A 151 6.68 12.99 17.96
CA ASP A 151 7.13 13.65 19.18
C ASP A 151 7.65 12.66 20.23
N PHE A 152 7.09 11.45 20.31
CA PHE A 152 7.46 10.45 21.31
C PHE A 152 8.37 9.34 20.78
N TYR A 153 8.20 8.94 19.50
CA TYR A 153 8.96 7.83 18.95
C TYR A 153 10.03 8.23 17.93
N GLY A 154 10.09 9.54 17.57
CA GLY A 154 11.09 10.10 16.66
C GLY A 154 10.93 9.65 15.20
N TYR A 155 9.71 9.40 14.77
CA TYR A 155 9.42 9.00 13.38
C TYR A 155 9.42 10.20 12.44
N GLN A 156 9.87 9.97 11.23
CA GLN A 156 9.55 10.83 10.10
C GLN A 156 8.11 10.57 9.67
N ILE A 157 7.36 11.65 9.43
CA ILE A 157 5.94 11.57 9.10
C ILE A 157 5.71 12.15 7.71
N ALA A 158 4.95 11.43 6.89
CA ALA A 158 4.38 11.95 5.65
C ALA A 158 2.86 11.73 5.67
N VAL A 159 2.13 12.78 5.36
CA VAL A 159 0.66 12.74 5.22
C VAL A 159 0.32 13.11 3.79
N LEU A 160 -0.14 12.12 3.02
CA LEU A 160 -0.64 12.30 1.66
C LEU A 160 -2.17 12.45 1.74
N ASP A 161 -2.63 13.70 1.87
CA ASP A 161 -4.05 14.00 1.99
C ASP A 161 -4.67 14.30 0.62
N LEU A 162 -5.27 13.27 0.00
CA LEU A 162 -5.97 13.40 -1.28
C LEU A 162 -7.34 14.09 -1.14
N ARG A 163 -7.81 14.28 0.09
CA ARG A 163 -9.04 15.03 0.40
C ARG A 163 -8.77 16.53 0.44
N ASN A 164 -7.61 16.92 1.01
CA ASN A 164 -7.19 18.31 1.14
C ASN A 164 -5.74 18.47 0.62
N PRO A 165 -5.53 18.47 -0.70
CA PRO A 165 -4.19 18.48 -1.27
C PRO A 165 -3.31 19.68 -0.87
N THR A 166 -3.90 20.81 -0.52
CA THR A 166 -3.17 21.99 -0.01
C THR A 166 -2.59 21.79 1.41
N ARG A 167 -3.11 20.78 2.13
CA ARG A 167 -2.61 20.33 3.44
C ARG A 167 -1.85 19.02 3.35
N SER A 168 -1.46 18.62 2.15
CA SER A 168 -0.72 17.39 1.91
C SER A 168 0.79 17.63 1.86
N ASP A 169 1.56 16.64 2.25
CA ASP A 169 2.96 16.57 1.89
C ASP A 169 3.12 16.27 0.40
N GLY A 170 4.27 16.65 -0.16
CA GLY A 170 4.60 16.35 -1.54
C GLY A 170 4.88 14.86 -1.75
N ASN A 171 4.56 14.38 -2.95
CA ASN A 171 4.92 13.05 -3.43
C ASN A 171 5.26 13.12 -4.91
N ASN A 172 6.45 13.63 -5.21
CA ASN A 172 6.99 13.67 -6.57
C ASN A 172 7.36 12.26 -7.01
N LEU A 173 6.64 11.72 -7.97
CA LEU A 173 6.88 10.37 -8.49
C LEU A 173 8.27 10.20 -9.12
N LEU A 174 8.93 11.30 -9.53
CA LEU A 174 10.29 11.30 -10.07
C LEU A 174 11.37 11.47 -9.00
N HIS A 175 11.02 11.56 -7.72
CA HIS A 175 11.96 11.90 -6.64
C HIS A 175 13.23 11.04 -6.64
N LEU A 176 13.11 9.70 -6.66
CA LEU A 176 14.28 8.82 -6.67
C LEU A 176 15.09 8.92 -7.98
N ILE A 177 14.41 9.15 -9.10
CA ILE A 177 15.07 9.37 -10.39
C ILE A 177 15.94 10.64 -10.32
N ASN A 178 15.36 11.73 -9.83
CA ASN A 178 16.02 13.01 -9.64
C ASN A 178 17.20 12.90 -8.68
N LYS A 179 16.98 12.29 -7.51
CA LYS A 179 18.01 12.08 -6.47
C LYS A 179 19.25 11.38 -7.02
N TYR A 180 19.08 10.25 -7.70
CA TYR A 180 20.20 9.50 -8.24
C TYR A 180 20.83 10.14 -9.47
N MET A 181 20.04 10.87 -10.26
CA MET A 181 20.58 11.66 -11.36
C MET A 181 21.42 12.84 -10.85
N ASP A 182 21.03 13.49 -9.76
CA ASP A 182 21.80 14.57 -9.14
C ASP A 182 23.11 14.05 -8.54
N ILE A 183 23.12 12.87 -7.90
CA ILE A 183 24.35 12.21 -7.46
C ILE A 183 25.27 11.94 -8.65
N TYR A 184 24.74 11.41 -9.75
CA TYR A 184 25.53 11.18 -10.97
C TYR A 184 26.04 12.48 -11.60
N LYS A 185 25.24 13.56 -11.63
CA LYS A 185 25.67 14.87 -12.14
C LYS A 185 26.82 15.45 -11.30
N ALA A 186 26.76 15.28 -9.98
CA ALA A 186 27.82 15.73 -9.07
C ALA A 186 29.10 14.88 -9.20
N ASN A 187 28.98 13.59 -9.50
CA ASN A 187 30.09 12.67 -9.73
C ASN A 187 29.83 11.76 -10.95
N PRO A 188 30.23 12.17 -12.15
CA PRO A 188 30.00 11.41 -13.39
C PRO A 188 30.67 10.03 -13.44
N ASN A 189 31.60 9.73 -12.51
CA ASN A 189 32.20 8.41 -12.38
C ASN A 189 31.32 7.44 -11.58
N ASP A 190 30.28 7.92 -10.91
CA ASP A 190 29.33 7.07 -10.17
C ASP A 190 28.30 6.46 -11.13
N LEU A 191 28.73 5.42 -11.84
CA LEU A 191 27.86 4.65 -12.73
C LEU A 191 26.75 3.90 -11.98
N ALA A 192 26.91 3.63 -10.68
CA ALA A 192 25.88 2.99 -9.87
C ALA A 192 24.69 3.94 -9.67
N ALA A 193 24.93 5.20 -9.36
CA ALA A 193 23.89 6.21 -9.27
C ALA A 193 23.13 6.36 -10.62
N LYS A 194 23.86 6.42 -11.74
CA LYS A 194 23.22 6.45 -13.07
C LYS A 194 22.33 5.24 -13.32
N ALA A 195 22.82 4.03 -13.02
CA ALA A 195 22.07 2.79 -13.20
C ALA A 195 20.79 2.77 -12.32
N LYS A 196 20.85 3.32 -11.11
CA LYS A 196 19.67 3.47 -10.24
C LYS A 196 18.65 4.45 -10.83
N ALA A 197 19.06 5.61 -11.33
CA ALA A 197 18.16 6.54 -12.01
C ALA A 197 17.47 5.88 -13.21
N GLU A 198 18.21 5.13 -14.03
CA GLU A 198 17.66 4.37 -15.16
C GLU A 198 16.66 3.28 -14.68
N LYS A 199 16.96 2.57 -13.58
CA LYS A 199 16.10 1.55 -12.98
C LYS A 199 14.78 2.14 -12.48
N TYR A 200 14.83 3.21 -11.70
CA TYR A 200 13.64 3.87 -11.19
C TYR A 200 12.80 4.52 -12.30
N SER A 201 13.43 5.04 -13.36
CA SER A 201 12.71 5.54 -14.54
C SER A 201 11.88 4.45 -15.21
N LYS A 202 12.45 3.24 -15.39
CA LYS A 202 11.72 2.08 -15.92
C LYS A 202 10.58 1.63 -15.00
N ILE A 203 10.83 1.60 -13.69
CA ILE A 203 9.81 1.21 -12.71
C ILE A 203 8.60 2.15 -12.82
N LEU A 204 8.84 3.45 -12.81
CA LEU A 204 7.77 4.44 -12.90
C LEU A 204 7.04 4.36 -14.25
N ALA A 205 7.76 4.31 -15.37
CA ALA A 205 7.17 4.19 -16.70
C ALA A 205 6.27 2.95 -16.81
N LYS A 206 6.76 1.79 -16.36
CA LYS A 206 6.00 0.54 -16.33
C LYS A 206 4.76 0.66 -15.44
N THR A 207 4.88 1.30 -14.28
CA THR A 207 3.75 1.51 -13.37
C THR A 207 2.67 2.36 -14.03
N LEU A 208 3.04 3.47 -14.67
CA LEU A 208 2.10 4.37 -15.33
C LEU A 208 1.40 3.73 -16.53
N ILE A 209 2.14 3.05 -17.37
CA ILE A 209 1.58 2.43 -18.58
C ILE A 209 0.63 1.30 -18.22
N ASN A 210 0.91 0.52 -17.19
CA ASN A 210 0.12 -0.65 -16.80
C ASN A 210 -1.01 -0.34 -15.78
N THR A 211 -1.26 0.91 -15.42
CA THR A 211 -2.30 1.29 -14.43
C THR A 211 -3.74 0.90 -14.82
N SER A 212 -4.01 0.42 -16.01
CA SER A 212 -5.36 0.06 -16.47
C SER A 212 -5.65 -1.44 -16.56
N GLY A 213 -4.87 -2.28 -15.93
CA GLY A 213 -5.30 -3.66 -15.68
C GLY A 213 -4.74 -4.76 -16.58
N GLY A 214 -3.48 -4.73 -16.93
CA GLY A 214 -2.89 -5.89 -17.59
C GLY A 214 -1.38 -5.84 -17.72
N ASP A 215 -0.70 -6.95 -17.54
CA ASP A 215 0.65 -7.11 -18.04
C ASP A 215 0.63 -7.00 -19.57
N SER A 216 1.73 -6.55 -20.18
CA SER A 216 1.89 -6.44 -21.64
C SER A 216 1.44 -7.71 -22.39
N ALA A 217 1.53 -8.88 -21.78
CA ALA A 217 1.01 -10.15 -22.30
C ALA A 217 -0.52 -10.18 -22.49
N GLN A 218 -1.29 -9.39 -21.75
CA GLN A 218 -2.75 -9.30 -21.88
C GLN A 218 -3.20 -8.37 -23.01
N TYR A 219 -2.30 -7.50 -23.51
CA TYR A 219 -2.63 -6.54 -24.57
C TYR A 219 -2.63 -7.14 -25.98
N GLY A 220 -2.26 -8.40 -26.14
CA GLY A 220 -2.27 -9.10 -27.42
C GLY A 220 -1.53 -8.33 -28.52
N GLN A 221 -2.22 -8.01 -29.63
CA GLN A 221 -1.64 -7.27 -30.75
C GLN A 221 -1.24 -5.82 -30.40
N ASN A 222 -1.71 -5.26 -29.28
CA ASN A 222 -1.41 -3.91 -28.83
C ASN A 222 -0.18 -3.84 -27.92
N ALA A 223 0.43 -4.96 -27.53
CA ALA A 223 1.59 -5.01 -26.63
C ALA A 223 2.71 -4.07 -27.10
N PHE A 224 2.98 -4.03 -28.39
CA PHE A 224 3.98 -3.15 -29.00
C PHE A 224 3.78 -1.67 -28.66
N PHE A 225 2.53 -1.17 -28.64
CA PHE A 225 2.24 0.24 -28.33
C PHE A 225 2.53 0.56 -26.86
N TYR A 226 2.22 -0.36 -25.95
CA TYR A 226 2.48 -0.19 -24.52
C TYR A 226 3.97 -0.27 -24.21
N ASP A 227 4.71 -1.23 -24.78
CA ASP A 227 6.16 -1.35 -24.61
C ASP A 227 6.90 -0.13 -25.18
N SER A 228 6.44 0.37 -26.33
CA SER A 228 7.01 1.58 -26.94
C SER A 228 6.69 2.85 -26.11
N ALA A 229 5.49 2.92 -25.52
CA ALA A 229 5.10 4.00 -24.62
C ALA A 229 5.93 3.99 -23.32
N GLU A 230 6.20 2.80 -22.76
CA GLU A 230 7.07 2.62 -21.60
C GLU A 230 8.49 3.13 -21.91
N GLY A 231 9.05 2.75 -23.07
CA GLY A 231 10.36 3.23 -23.52
C GLY A 231 10.40 4.74 -23.71
N LEU A 232 9.37 5.32 -24.32
CA LEU A 232 9.27 6.78 -24.53
C LEU A 232 9.21 7.54 -23.20
N LEU A 233 8.37 7.10 -22.24
CA LEU A 233 8.29 7.70 -20.91
C LEU A 233 9.61 7.57 -20.14
N THR A 234 10.26 6.40 -20.20
CA THR A 234 11.57 6.19 -19.58
C THR A 234 12.58 7.20 -20.10
N ALA A 235 12.61 7.44 -21.42
CA ALA A 235 13.48 8.44 -22.03
C ALA A 235 13.16 9.85 -21.54
N MET A 236 11.89 10.21 -21.47
CA MET A 236 11.45 11.53 -20.99
C MET A 236 11.81 11.76 -19.52
N PHE A 237 11.61 10.77 -18.65
CA PHE A 237 12.02 10.88 -17.24
C PHE A 237 13.51 11.11 -17.08
N LEU A 238 14.33 10.40 -17.83
CA LEU A 238 15.79 10.59 -17.81
C LEU A 238 16.18 11.98 -18.29
N LEU A 239 15.57 12.47 -19.38
CA LEU A 239 15.87 13.81 -19.89
C LEU A 239 15.48 14.91 -18.91
N VAL A 240 14.28 14.80 -18.32
CA VAL A 240 13.80 15.74 -17.31
C VAL A 240 14.73 15.76 -16.09
N ALA A 241 15.12 14.60 -15.57
CA ALA A 241 15.99 14.50 -14.41
C ALA A 241 17.41 14.98 -14.68
N GLU A 242 17.93 14.72 -15.89
CA GLU A 242 19.32 15.01 -16.24
C GLU A 242 19.54 16.47 -16.64
N TYR A 243 18.62 17.07 -17.40
CA TYR A 243 18.87 18.35 -18.06
C TYR A 243 18.07 19.54 -17.53
N LEU A 244 16.93 19.32 -16.85
CA LEU A 244 16.21 20.45 -16.28
C LEU A 244 16.97 21.04 -15.09
N PRO A 245 17.05 22.39 -14.99
CA PRO A 245 17.69 23.07 -13.88
C PRO A 245 16.88 22.90 -12.58
N THR A 246 17.59 22.99 -11.46
CA THR A 246 17.04 22.95 -10.09
C THR A 246 16.96 24.33 -9.44
N GLU A 247 17.40 25.36 -10.17
CA GLU A 247 17.40 26.76 -9.75
C GLU A 247 16.79 27.63 -10.85
N ASP A 248 16.14 28.71 -10.45
CA ASP A 248 15.66 29.75 -11.38
C ASP A 248 16.80 30.68 -11.84
N GLU A 249 16.49 31.65 -12.69
CA GLU A 249 17.44 32.64 -13.18
C GLU A 249 18.06 33.49 -12.04
N ASN A 250 17.44 33.54 -10.88
CA ASN A 250 17.90 34.28 -9.71
C ASN A 250 18.67 33.39 -8.71
N GLY A 251 18.87 32.10 -9.02
CA GLY A 251 19.52 31.12 -8.14
C GLY A 251 18.61 30.60 -6.99
N ASN A 252 17.30 30.82 -7.06
CA ASN A 252 16.41 30.24 -6.08
C ASN A 252 16.07 28.78 -6.44
N PRO A 253 15.97 27.88 -5.44
CA PRO A 253 15.62 26.49 -5.68
C PRO A 253 14.23 26.38 -6.32
N VAL A 254 14.13 25.72 -7.46
CA VAL A 254 12.88 25.47 -8.17
C VAL A 254 12.87 24.03 -8.66
N GLU A 255 11.85 23.26 -8.28
CA GLU A 255 11.68 21.89 -8.78
C GLU A 255 10.69 21.87 -9.96
N LYS A 256 11.22 21.61 -11.15
CA LYS A 256 10.46 21.46 -12.40
C LYS A 256 10.44 20.00 -12.87
N ARG A 257 11.16 19.10 -12.21
CA ARG A 257 11.36 17.71 -12.61
C ARG A 257 10.28 16.83 -11.97
N HIS A 258 9.05 16.97 -12.44
CA HIS A 258 7.88 16.25 -11.96
C HIS A 258 6.97 15.79 -13.10
N ILE A 259 6.00 14.93 -12.79
CA ILE A 259 5.16 14.24 -13.79
C ILE A 259 4.36 15.20 -14.69
N VAL A 260 3.93 16.35 -14.19
CA VAL A 260 3.15 17.33 -14.96
C VAL A 260 4.03 18.04 -15.98
N SER A 261 5.29 18.34 -15.63
CA SER A 261 6.29 18.83 -16.60
C SER A 261 6.56 17.80 -17.71
N VAL A 262 6.61 16.51 -17.35
CA VAL A 262 6.74 15.45 -18.36
C VAL A 262 5.55 15.45 -19.31
N PHE A 263 4.33 15.62 -18.80
CA PHE A 263 3.14 15.72 -19.65
C PHE A 263 3.26 16.90 -20.66
N LYS A 264 3.59 18.08 -20.16
CA LYS A 264 3.77 19.29 -20.99
C LYS A 264 4.83 19.07 -22.06
N LEU A 265 5.99 18.55 -21.69
CA LEU A 265 7.08 18.26 -22.61
C LEU A 265 6.72 17.18 -23.65
N VAL A 266 5.97 16.15 -23.27
CA VAL A 266 5.46 15.15 -24.21
C VAL A 266 4.57 15.80 -25.26
N GLN A 267 3.63 16.66 -24.86
CA GLN A 267 2.78 17.39 -25.81
C GLN A 267 3.59 18.28 -26.77
N GLU A 268 4.55 19.02 -26.26
CA GLU A 268 5.34 19.97 -27.06
C GLU A 268 6.33 19.26 -27.99
N LEU A 269 7.04 18.25 -27.50
CA LEU A 269 8.11 17.57 -28.23
C LEU A 269 7.61 16.55 -29.25
N LEU A 270 6.45 15.93 -29.03
CA LEU A 270 5.88 14.98 -29.99
C LEU A 270 5.05 15.66 -31.09
N ALA A 271 4.92 17.00 -31.04
CA ALA A 271 4.36 17.77 -32.13
C ALA A 271 5.24 17.69 -33.40
N PRO A 272 4.67 17.81 -34.60
CA PRO A 272 5.40 17.83 -35.85
C PRO A 272 6.47 18.94 -35.86
N SER A 273 7.64 18.65 -36.44
CA SER A 273 8.70 19.65 -36.60
C SER A 273 8.67 20.30 -37.97
N LYS A 274 9.53 21.31 -38.17
CA LYS A 274 9.77 21.92 -39.49
C LYS A 274 10.50 20.97 -40.46
N VAL A 275 11.09 19.89 -39.95
CA VAL A 275 11.78 18.87 -40.74
C VAL A 275 10.79 17.78 -41.12
N LYS A 276 10.56 17.61 -42.42
CA LYS A 276 9.60 16.63 -42.94
C LYS A 276 9.93 15.22 -42.44
N GLY A 277 8.91 14.55 -41.87
CA GLY A 277 9.04 13.17 -41.37
C GLY A 277 9.69 13.04 -39.99
N LYS A 278 9.96 14.15 -39.27
CA LYS A 278 10.46 14.14 -37.90
C LYS A 278 9.56 14.93 -36.97
N ASN A 279 9.39 14.48 -35.73
CA ASN A 279 8.86 15.30 -34.65
C ASN A 279 9.99 16.07 -33.93
N GLN A 280 9.62 16.99 -33.04
CA GLN A 280 10.60 17.81 -32.32
C GLN A 280 11.44 16.98 -31.34
N PHE A 281 10.87 15.88 -30.80
CA PHE A 281 11.59 14.98 -29.92
C PHE A 281 12.74 14.25 -30.63
N GLN A 282 12.50 13.79 -31.86
CA GLN A 282 13.56 13.18 -32.67
C GLN A 282 14.73 14.17 -32.91
N ILE A 283 14.42 15.45 -33.19
CA ILE A 283 15.43 16.48 -33.36
C ILE A 283 16.18 16.73 -32.05
N LEU A 284 15.49 16.79 -30.93
CA LEU A 284 16.10 16.95 -29.61
C LEU A 284 17.08 15.81 -29.30
N LEU A 285 16.65 14.56 -29.56
CA LEU A 285 17.50 13.38 -29.32
C LEU A 285 18.74 13.33 -30.22
N GLU A 286 18.70 13.91 -31.43
CA GLU A 286 19.85 14.00 -32.32
C GLU A 286 20.96 14.88 -31.74
N LYS A 287 20.62 15.82 -30.84
CA LYS A 287 21.58 16.66 -30.12
C LYS A 287 22.28 15.95 -28.96
N LEU A 288 21.80 14.78 -28.57
CA LEU A 288 22.44 13.96 -27.54
C LEU A 288 23.56 13.09 -28.13
N PRO A 289 24.56 12.71 -27.32
CA PRO A 289 25.58 11.75 -27.75
C PRO A 289 24.92 10.43 -28.26
N PRO A 290 25.53 9.75 -29.26
CA PRO A 290 24.98 8.52 -29.83
C PRO A 290 24.72 7.42 -28.78
N ASN A 291 25.54 7.40 -27.73
CA ASN A 291 25.45 6.39 -26.66
C ASN A 291 24.53 6.81 -25.50
N HIS A 292 23.81 7.93 -25.64
CA HIS A 292 22.90 8.38 -24.59
C HIS A 292 21.70 7.45 -24.43
N LYS A 293 21.40 7.00 -23.20
CA LYS A 293 20.37 6.00 -22.92
C LYS A 293 18.96 6.43 -23.33
N ALA A 294 18.61 7.71 -23.22
CA ALA A 294 17.31 8.21 -23.67
C ALA A 294 17.08 7.94 -25.17
N ARG A 295 18.13 8.00 -26.03
CA ARG A 295 18.01 7.62 -27.44
C ARG A 295 17.64 6.16 -27.61
N TRP A 296 18.22 5.28 -26.79
CA TRP A 296 17.97 3.84 -26.89
C TRP A 296 16.58 3.48 -26.40
N PHE A 297 16.14 4.05 -25.26
CA PHE A 297 14.81 3.80 -24.73
C PHE A 297 13.70 4.31 -25.66
N ALA A 298 13.87 5.48 -26.26
CA ALA A 298 12.90 6.02 -27.21
C ALA A 298 12.95 5.34 -28.59
N GLY A 299 13.99 4.57 -28.89
CA GLY A 299 14.26 4.05 -30.23
C GLY A 299 13.14 3.19 -30.80
N SER A 300 12.50 2.35 -30.01
CA SER A 300 11.37 1.53 -30.46
C SER A 300 10.18 2.37 -30.90
N ALA A 301 9.86 3.43 -30.16
CA ALA A 301 8.77 4.34 -30.48
C ALA A 301 9.08 5.17 -31.73
N LEU A 302 10.30 5.72 -31.84
CA LEU A 302 10.66 6.69 -32.87
C LEU A 302 10.97 6.08 -34.23
N ASN A 303 11.29 4.79 -34.27
CA ASN A 303 11.57 4.06 -35.53
C ASN A 303 10.35 3.37 -36.12
N THR A 304 9.14 3.73 -35.67
CA THR A 304 7.88 3.17 -36.17
C THR A 304 7.26 4.04 -37.27
N ALA A 305 6.31 3.45 -38.02
CA ALA A 305 5.51 4.21 -38.97
C ALA A 305 4.72 5.32 -38.24
N GLU A 306 4.45 6.44 -38.91
CA GLU A 306 3.78 7.62 -38.35
C GLU A 306 2.46 7.30 -37.65
N GLN A 307 1.67 6.38 -38.22
CA GLN A 307 0.39 5.97 -37.64
C GLN A 307 0.56 5.18 -36.33
N ALA A 308 1.59 4.32 -36.26
CA ALA A 308 1.93 3.57 -35.03
C ALA A 308 2.46 4.53 -33.95
N MET A 309 3.27 5.51 -34.33
CA MET A 309 3.76 6.55 -33.43
C MET A 309 2.62 7.37 -32.83
N ALA A 310 1.62 7.74 -33.63
CA ALA A 310 0.42 8.43 -33.13
C ALA A 310 -0.31 7.61 -32.05
N SER A 311 -0.37 6.29 -32.19
CA SER A 311 -0.95 5.39 -31.18
C SER A 311 -0.14 5.34 -29.89
N VAL A 312 1.21 5.31 -30.00
CA VAL A 312 2.10 5.39 -28.83
C VAL A 312 1.91 6.71 -28.09
N ILE A 313 1.89 7.83 -28.80
CA ILE A 313 1.68 9.17 -28.23
C ILE A 313 0.33 9.26 -27.52
N SER A 314 -0.73 8.79 -28.17
CA SER A 314 -2.08 8.75 -27.58
C SER A 314 -2.12 7.92 -26.31
N THR A 315 -1.41 6.79 -26.27
CA THR A 315 -1.30 5.97 -25.07
C THR A 315 -0.61 6.73 -23.94
N VAL A 316 0.55 7.35 -24.19
CA VAL A 316 1.28 8.13 -23.19
C VAL A 316 0.43 9.28 -22.65
N LEU A 317 -0.14 10.11 -23.55
CA LEU A 317 -0.94 11.27 -23.15
C LEU A 317 -2.19 10.87 -22.37
N SER A 318 -2.87 9.79 -22.78
CA SER A 318 -4.03 9.27 -22.06
C SER A 318 -3.69 8.88 -20.60
N ARG A 319 -2.50 8.32 -20.37
CA ARG A 319 -2.04 7.97 -19.03
C ARG A 319 -1.66 9.20 -18.20
N LEU A 320 -1.00 10.16 -18.82
CA LEU A 320 -0.54 11.37 -18.15
C LEU A 320 -1.68 12.38 -17.91
N ASN A 321 -2.75 12.36 -18.71
CA ASN A 321 -3.88 13.28 -18.56
C ASN A 321 -4.57 13.18 -17.18
N ALA A 322 -4.48 12.02 -16.54
CA ALA A 322 -5.03 11.81 -15.21
C ALA A 322 -4.37 12.67 -14.10
N PHE A 323 -3.20 13.27 -14.37
CA PHE A 323 -2.46 14.11 -13.43
C PHE A 323 -2.74 15.62 -13.57
N LEU A 324 -3.55 16.01 -14.55
CA LEU A 324 -3.86 17.40 -14.85
C LEU A 324 -5.02 17.95 -13.99
N ASP A 325 -4.80 17.93 -12.70
CA ASP A 325 -5.71 18.49 -11.70
C ASP A 325 -4.89 19.42 -10.80
N SER A 326 -5.25 20.71 -10.76
CA SER A 326 -4.53 21.73 -9.99
C SER A 326 -4.42 21.40 -8.50
N GLU A 327 -5.36 20.64 -7.94
CA GLU A 327 -5.26 20.15 -6.56
C GLU A 327 -4.21 19.03 -6.46
N MET A 328 -4.19 18.11 -7.42
CA MET A 328 -3.20 17.01 -7.44
C MET A 328 -1.78 17.51 -7.69
N GLU A 329 -1.61 18.60 -8.43
CA GLU A 329 -0.32 19.25 -8.62
C GLU A 329 0.32 19.69 -7.29
N GLN A 330 -0.49 20.05 -6.29
CA GLN A 330 0.01 20.40 -4.95
C GLN A 330 0.66 19.19 -4.23
N ILE A 331 0.37 17.99 -4.65
CA ILE A 331 1.02 16.76 -4.14
C ILE A 331 2.17 16.36 -5.08
N LEU A 332 1.93 16.29 -6.38
CA LEU A 332 2.82 15.64 -7.35
C LEU A 332 4.01 16.49 -7.80
N CYS A 333 3.92 17.82 -7.67
CA CYS A 333 4.95 18.74 -8.17
C CYS A 333 5.94 19.20 -7.10
N PHE A 334 5.84 18.65 -5.89
CA PHE A 334 6.71 19.00 -4.77
C PHE A 334 7.43 17.77 -4.22
N ASP A 335 8.62 17.98 -3.66
CA ASP A 335 9.49 16.90 -3.21
C ASP A 335 8.82 15.93 -2.22
N THR A 336 9.20 14.67 -2.37
CA THR A 336 8.77 13.58 -1.52
C THR A 336 9.49 13.64 -0.17
N ALA A 337 8.72 13.78 0.90
CA ALA A 337 9.28 13.85 2.26
C ALA A 337 9.91 12.51 2.68
N ILE A 338 9.24 11.39 2.35
CA ILE A 338 9.68 10.04 2.66
C ILE A 338 9.66 9.22 1.38
N ASP A 339 10.84 8.99 0.81
CA ASP A 339 11.04 8.06 -0.30
C ASP A 339 11.11 6.60 0.19
N ALA A 340 11.10 5.65 -0.73
CA ALA A 340 11.13 4.23 -0.38
C ALA A 340 12.40 3.82 0.38
N GLU A 341 13.54 4.46 0.14
CA GLU A 341 14.80 4.17 0.82
C GLU A 341 14.74 4.62 2.29
N LYS A 342 14.27 5.84 2.55
CA LYS A 342 14.04 6.33 3.92
C LYS A 342 13.00 5.47 4.62
N PHE A 343 11.89 5.17 3.94
CA PHE A 343 10.82 4.36 4.50
C PHE A 343 11.28 2.98 4.95
N CYS A 344 12.21 2.36 4.22
CA CYS A 344 12.74 1.04 4.55
C CYS A 344 13.89 1.05 5.57
N ASN A 345 14.65 2.14 5.65
CA ASN A 345 15.88 2.19 6.45
C ASN A 345 15.76 3.04 7.72
N GLU A 346 14.77 3.93 7.81
CA GLU A 346 14.55 4.85 8.91
C GLU A 346 13.16 4.64 9.50
N LYS A 347 12.97 5.00 10.78
CA LYS A 347 11.65 4.99 11.41
C LYS A 347 10.74 5.99 10.72
N SER A 348 9.78 5.50 9.95
CA SER A 348 8.92 6.33 9.11
C SER A 348 7.48 5.87 9.16
N ALA A 349 6.55 6.83 9.13
CA ALA A 349 5.11 6.57 9.04
C ALA A 349 4.49 7.39 7.90
N ILE A 350 3.82 6.71 6.98
CA ILE A 350 3.12 7.32 5.85
C ILE A 350 1.62 7.11 6.04
N PHE A 351 0.86 8.21 6.05
CA PHE A 351 -0.59 8.22 6.13
C PHE A 351 -1.16 8.66 4.78
N ILE A 352 -2.01 7.84 4.16
CA ILE A 352 -2.70 8.17 2.92
C ILE A 352 -4.17 8.39 3.24
N VAL A 353 -4.60 9.65 3.25
CA VAL A 353 -5.98 10.03 3.53
C VAL A 353 -6.78 9.99 2.24
N LEU A 354 -7.83 9.18 2.26
CA LEU A 354 -8.68 8.93 1.10
C LEU A 354 -9.93 9.82 1.13
N PRO A 355 -10.35 10.42 0.01
CA PRO A 355 -11.65 11.09 -0.07
C PRO A 355 -12.76 10.03 -0.07
N GLU A 356 -13.75 10.14 0.83
CA GLU A 356 -14.87 9.18 0.89
C GLU A 356 -15.83 9.34 -0.30
N GLU A 357 -16.01 10.55 -0.78
CA GLU A 357 -17.03 10.90 -1.78
C GLU A 357 -16.47 10.98 -3.21
N ASP A 358 -15.20 11.38 -3.37
CA ASP A 358 -14.56 11.58 -4.68
C ASP A 358 -13.67 10.40 -5.07
N GLN A 359 -14.23 9.49 -5.86
CA GLN A 359 -13.48 8.33 -6.37
C GLN A 359 -12.55 8.67 -7.53
N THR A 360 -12.61 9.87 -8.09
CA THR A 360 -11.79 10.27 -9.25
C THR A 360 -10.29 10.29 -8.92
N LYS A 361 -9.94 10.60 -7.67
CA LYS A 361 -8.55 10.63 -7.17
C LYS A 361 -8.02 9.26 -6.72
N TYR A 362 -8.84 8.22 -6.69
CA TYR A 362 -8.45 6.90 -6.19
C TYR A 362 -7.39 6.20 -7.04
N PHE A 363 -7.33 6.50 -8.34
CA PHE A 363 -6.25 5.97 -9.19
C PHE A 363 -4.87 6.36 -8.67
N MET A 364 -4.75 7.55 -8.04
CA MET A 364 -3.49 8.01 -7.44
C MET A 364 -3.03 7.13 -6.28
N VAL A 365 -3.98 6.66 -5.45
CA VAL A 365 -3.66 5.74 -4.35
C VAL A 365 -3.06 4.46 -4.90
N SER A 366 -3.72 3.87 -5.90
CA SER A 366 -3.23 2.66 -6.56
C SER A 366 -1.84 2.88 -7.17
N LEU A 367 -1.63 4.01 -7.83
CA LEU A 367 -0.35 4.37 -8.44
C LEU A 367 0.76 4.56 -7.40
N ILE A 368 0.50 5.36 -6.35
CA ILE A 368 1.46 5.61 -5.27
C ILE A 368 1.85 4.30 -4.60
N LEU A 369 0.88 3.46 -4.26
CA LEU A 369 1.12 2.18 -3.61
C LEU A 369 1.91 1.21 -4.50
N GLN A 370 1.58 1.13 -5.79
CA GLN A 370 2.31 0.29 -6.74
C GLN A 370 3.75 0.77 -6.94
N ASN A 371 3.94 2.09 -7.10
CA ASN A 371 5.28 2.64 -7.28
C ASN A 371 6.12 2.40 -6.03
N LEU A 372 5.60 2.77 -4.86
CA LEU A 372 6.26 2.56 -3.57
C LEU A 372 6.59 1.07 -3.33
N TYR A 373 5.67 0.16 -3.63
CA TYR A 373 5.91 -1.27 -3.51
C TYR A 373 7.09 -1.74 -4.39
N ARG A 374 7.14 -1.33 -5.65
CA ARG A 374 8.24 -1.70 -6.56
C ARG A 374 9.58 -1.12 -6.10
N GLU A 375 9.56 0.11 -5.59
CA GLU A 375 10.73 0.75 -5.01
C GLU A 375 11.20 0.01 -3.74
N ILE A 376 10.28 -0.38 -2.84
CA ILE A 376 10.57 -1.18 -1.65
C ILE A 376 11.21 -2.52 -2.02
N LEU A 377 10.69 -3.22 -3.04
CA LEU A 377 11.32 -4.46 -3.51
C LEU A 377 12.75 -4.23 -4.02
N THR A 378 12.97 -3.10 -4.69
CA THR A 378 14.31 -2.72 -5.15
C THR A 378 15.26 -2.51 -3.97
N VAL A 379 14.82 -1.81 -2.92
CA VAL A 379 15.60 -1.62 -1.69
C VAL A 379 15.88 -2.96 -0.99
N ALA A 380 14.89 -3.85 -0.93
CA ALA A 380 15.08 -5.18 -0.36
C ALA A 380 16.12 -6.00 -1.14
N ASP A 381 16.05 -5.99 -2.48
CA ASP A 381 17.01 -6.72 -3.34
C ASP A 381 18.44 -6.18 -3.16
N GLU A 382 18.62 -4.86 -3.03
CA GLU A 382 19.91 -4.23 -2.73
C GLU A 382 20.45 -4.55 -1.34
N ASN A 383 19.56 -4.85 -0.39
CA ASN A 383 19.91 -5.30 0.97
C ASN A 383 20.06 -6.83 1.09
N GLY A 384 20.28 -7.54 -0.01
CA GLY A 384 20.48 -9.00 0.00
C GLY A 384 19.18 -9.80 0.05
N GLY A 385 18.08 -9.24 -0.46
CA GLY A 385 16.78 -9.91 -0.61
C GLY A 385 15.81 -9.64 0.54
N ARG A 386 16.18 -8.83 1.55
CA ARG A 386 15.33 -8.52 2.70
C ARG A 386 15.54 -7.09 3.20
N LEU A 387 14.47 -6.48 3.69
CA LEU A 387 14.54 -5.17 4.34
C LEU A 387 15.27 -5.25 5.67
N LYS A 388 16.06 -4.23 6.01
CA LYS A 388 16.76 -4.12 7.29
C LYS A 388 15.80 -3.92 8.45
N ASN A 389 14.76 -3.13 8.23
CA ASN A 389 13.68 -2.90 9.17
C ASN A 389 12.38 -3.49 8.62
N ARG A 390 11.55 -4.07 9.48
CA ARG A 390 10.23 -4.57 9.07
C ARG A 390 9.32 -3.41 8.72
N VAL A 391 8.61 -3.54 7.62
CA VAL A 391 7.64 -2.56 7.13
C VAL A 391 6.25 -3.17 7.16
N VAL A 392 5.26 -2.42 7.64
CA VAL A 392 3.86 -2.86 7.70
C VAL A 392 2.99 -1.95 6.88
N PHE A 393 2.14 -2.52 6.04
CA PHE A 393 1.09 -1.81 5.35
C PHE A 393 -0.28 -2.17 5.98
N PHE A 394 -0.83 -1.26 6.76
CA PHE A 394 -2.19 -1.34 7.28
C PHE A 394 -3.16 -0.78 6.25
N ALA A 395 -3.76 -1.64 5.45
CA ALA A 395 -4.72 -1.25 4.43
C ALA A 395 -6.14 -1.18 5.04
N ASP A 396 -6.42 -0.10 5.79
CA ASP A 396 -7.76 0.09 6.39
C ASP A 396 -8.77 0.39 5.28
N GLU A 397 -9.93 -0.24 5.39
CA GLU A 397 -11.02 -0.17 4.41
C GLU A 397 -10.59 -0.51 2.97
N LEU A 398 -9.65 -1.46 2.81
CA LEU A 398 -9.16 -1.89 1.47
C LEU A 398 -10.28 -2.23 0.50
N GLY A 399 -11.41 -2.73 1.02
CA GLY A 399 -12.55 -3.09 0.20
C GLY A 399 -13.31 -1.92 -0.42
N THR A 400 -13.13 -0.70 0.09
CA THR A 400 -13.71 0.53 -0.47
C THR A 400 -12.73 1.25 -1.40
N CYS A 401 -11.43 0.96 -1.28
CA CYS A 401 -10.43 1.45 -2.23
C CYS A 401 -10.67 0.83 -3.61
N PRO A 402 -10.33 1.54 -4.70
CA PRO A 402 -10.31 0.93 -6.02
C PRO A 402 -9.30 -0.22 -6.04
N PRO A 403 -9.45 -1.17 -6.96
CA PRO A 403 -8.49 -2.25 -7.09
C PRO A 403 -7.07 -1.71 -7.24
N ILE A 404 -6.19 -2.10 -6.33
CA ILE A 404 -4.76 -1.84 -6.46
C ILE A 404 -4.22 -2.89 -7.43
N GLN A 405 -3.72 -2.45 -8.56
CA GLN A 405 -3.21 -3.37 -9.55
C GLN A 405 -2.03 -4.17 -9.04
N SER A 406 -2.01 -5.44 -9.43
CA SER A 406 -0.97 -6.39 -9.02
C SER A 406 -0.89 -6.58 -7.48
N LEU A 407 -1.99 -6.34 -6.76
CA LEU A 407 -2.03 -6.57 -5.31
C LEU A 407 -1.75 -8.03 -4.98
N GLU A 408 -2.23 -8.96 -5.80
CA GLU A 408 -1.97 -10.40 -5.66
C GLU A 408 -0.46 -10.72 -5.70
N LEU A 409 0.28 -10.03 -6.60
CA LEU A 409 1.73 -10.15 -6.66
C LEU A 409 2.42 -9.56 -5.43
N MET A 410 1.86 -8.47 -4.85
CA MET A 410 2.38 -7.91 -3.61
C MET A 410 2.28 -8.93 -2.48
N PHE A 411 1.15 -9.62 -2.34
CA PHE A 411 0.98 -10.67 -1.33
C PHE A 411 1.93 -11.86 -1.57
N SER A 412 2.12 -12.27 -2.80
CA SER A 412 2.96 -13.42 -3.12
C SER A 412 4.46 -13.17 -2.90
N ALA A 413 4.94 -11.94 -3.15
CA ALA A 413 6.38 -11.66 -3.21
C ALA A 413 6.96 -10.93 -2.00
N SER A 414 6.15 -10.23 -1.19
CA SER A 414 6.69 -9.28 -0.20
C SER A 414 6.98 -9.88 1.18
N ARG A 415 6.33 -10.97 1.56
CA ARG A 415 6.44 -11.59 2.90
C ARG A 415 7.89 -11.91 3.26
N SER A 416 8.59 -12.64 2.42
CA SER A 416 9.99 -13.05 2.66
C SER A 416 10.97 -11.86 2.70
N ARG A 417 10.57 -10.73 2.14
CA ARG A 417 11.36 -9.50 2.11
C ARG A 417 11.20 -8.62 3.34
N GLY A 418 10.31 -8.99 4.27
CA GLY A 418 10.07 -8.22 5.50
C GLY A 418 9.01 -7.12 5.36
N LEU A 419 8.23 -7.13 4.27
CA LEU A 419 7.05 -6.29 4.10
C LEU A 419 5.80 -7.09 4.46
N MET A 420 5.11 -6.67 5.50
CA MET A 420 3.88 -7.25 6.01
C MET A 420 2.68 -6.48 5.48
N LEU A 421 1.73 -7.17 4.83
CA LEU A 421 0.48 -6.59 4.36
C LEU A 421 -0.65 -7.00 5.32
N VAL A 422 -1.44 -6.02 5.74
CA VAL A 422 -2.55 -6.20 6.69
C VAL A 422 -3.83 -5.59 6.09
N PRO A 423 -4.49 -6.29 5.13
CA PRO A 423 -5.77 -5.84 4.60
C PRO A 423 -6.86 -5.94 5.65
N ILE A 424 -7.63 -4.86 5.78
CA ILE A 424 -8.77 -4.77 6.68
C ILE A 424 -10.02 -4.59 5.82
N VAL A 425 -10.89 -5.60 5.82
CA VAL A 425 -12.07 -5.66 4.97
C VAL A 425 -13.34 -5.92 5.78
N GLN A 426 -14.48 -5.57 5.22
CA GLN A 426 -15.77 -5.88 5.85
C GLN A 426 -16.33 -7.21 5.38
N SER A 427 -15.99 -7.65 4.16
CA SER A 427 -16.47 -8.88 3.57
C SER A 427 -15.51 -9.36 2.48
N ILE A 428 -15.17 -10.64 2.50
CA ILE A 428 -14.37 -11.26 1.44
C ILE A 428 -15.17 -11.26 0.13
N THR A 429 -16.40 -11.78 0.16
CA THR A 429 -17.24 -11.92 -1.04
C THR A 429 -17.71 -10.56 -1.57
N GLY A 430 -18.17 -9.66 -0.70
CA GLY A 430 -18.74 -8.37 -1.09
C GLY A 430 -17.72 -7.32 -1.51
N GLN A 431 -16.46 -7.47 -1.10
CA GLN A 431 -15.41 -6.49 -1.35
C GLN A 431 -14.22 -7.06 -2.11
N LEU A 432 -13.51 -8.07 -1.59
CA LEU A 432 -12.32 -8.60 -2.27
C LEU A 432 -12.70 -9.26 -3.60
N LYS A 433 -13.67 -10.17 -3.62
CA LYS A 433 -14.09 -10.82 -4.88
C LYS A 433 -14.68 -9.84 -5.88
N LYS A 434 -15.33 -8.77 -5.41
CA LYS A 434 -15.82 -7.71 -6.29
C LYS A 434 -14.69 -6.94 -6.97
N ASN A 435 -13.62 -6.64 -6.22
CA ASN A 435 -12.50 -5.80 -6.69
C ASN A 435 -11.44 -6.59 -7.47
N TYR A 436 -11.18 -7.85 -7.08
CA TYR A 436 -10.07 -8.64 -7.61
C TYR A 436 -10.51 -9.92 -8.33
N GLY A 437 -11.84 -10.13 -8.50
CA GLY A 437 -12.38 -11.40 -9.00
C GLY A 437 -12.29 -12.52 -7.98
N ALA A 438 -12.77 -13.71 -8.36
CA ALA A 438 -12.74 -14.87 -7.47
C ALA A 438 -11.30 -15.37 -7.25
N GLU A 439 -10.53 -15.49 -8.33
CA GLU A 439 -9.15 -16.00 -8.32
C GLU A 439 -8.20 -15.04 -7.59
N GLY A 440 -8.24 -13.73 -7.91
CA GLY A 440 -7.40 -12.73 -7.23
C GLY A 440 -7.69 -12.62 -5.73
N ALA A 441 -8.97 -12.67 -5.34
CA ALA A 441 -9.35 -12.69 -3.93
C ALA A 441 -8.85 -13.94 -3.20
N GLU A 442 -8.88 -15.11 -3.85
CA GLU A 442 -8.34 -16.37 -3.32
C GLU A 442 -6.82 -16.26 -3.11
N VAL A 443 -6.08 -15.74 -4.09
CA VAL A 443 -4.63 -15.50 -3.94
C VAL A 443 -4.33 -14.59 -2.75
N ILE A 444 -5.09 -13.51 -2.55
CA ILE A 444 -4.90 -12.61 -1.41
C ILE A 444 -5.15 -13.34 -0.08
N VAL A 445 -6.26 -14.08 0.02
CA VAL A 445 -6.64 -14.82 1.25
C VAL A 445 -5.62 -15.91 1.58
N ASP A 446 -5.20 -16.69 0.59
CA ASP A 446 -4.28 -17.83 0.78
C ASP A 446 -2.86 -17.38 1.15
N ASN A 447 -2.46 -16.18 0.75
CA ASN A 447 -1.20 -15.58 1.18
C ASN A 447 -1.27 -14.95 2.58
N CYS A 448 -2.44 -14.81 3.19
CA CYS A 448 -2.59 -14.38 4.57
C CYS A 448 -2.47 -15.58 5.52
N GLN A 449 -1.28 -15.77 6.12
CA GLN A 449 -1.03 -16.86 7.07
C GLN A 449 -1.85 -16.71 8.35
N VAL A 450 -2.32 -15.50 8.62
CA VAL A 450 -3.17 -15.17 9.77
C VAL A 450 -4.43 -14.46 9.30
N ASN A 451 -5.57 -14.96 9.79
CA ASN A 451 -6.86 -14.34 9.53
C ASN A 451 -7.59 -14.08 10.86
N LEU A 452 -7.98 -12.82 11.05
CA LEU A 452 -8.80 -12.39 12.19
C LEU A 452 -10.23 -12.15 11.72
N TYR A 453 -11.17 -12.81 12.37
CA TYR A 453 -12.59 -12.69 12.05
C TYR A 453 -13.38 -12.21 13.26
N GLY A 454 -14.18 -11.16 13.09
CA GLY A 454 -15.02 -10.69 14.18
C GLY A 454 -16.11 -9.70 13.77
N GLY A 455 -17.20 -9.65 14.54
CA GLY A 455 -18.26 -8.70 14.29
C GLY A 455 -18.98 -8.94 12.96
N PHE A 456 -19.76 -9.99 12.85
CA PHE A 456 -20.47 -10.33 11.62
C PHE A 456 -21.83 -9.63 11.52
N ALA A 457 -22.19 -9.15 10.32
CA ALA A 457 -23.54 -8.70 10.05
C ALA A 457 -24.54 -9.86 10.14
N PRO A 458 -25.83 -9.60 10.47
CA PRO A 458 -26.83 -10.67 10.61
C PRO A 458 -26.99 -11.57 9.38
N ALA A 459 -26.84 -11.02 8.17
CA ALA A 459 -26.91 -11.75 6.89
C ALA A 459 -25.54 -12.15 6.32
N SER A 460 -24.47 -12.14 7.13
CA SER A 460 -23.10 -12.38 6.67
C SER A 460 -22.90 -13.79 6.11
N GLN A 461 -22.51 -13.87 4.85
CA GLN A 461 -22.03 -15.10 4.21
C GLN A 461 -20.66 -15.51 4.75
N THR A 462 -19.82 -14.56 5.12
CA THR A 462 -18.50 -14.81 5.72
C THR A 462 -18.60 -15.64 7.01
N ALA A 463 -19.66 -15.45 7.83
CA ALA A 463 -19.87 -16.28 9.02
C ALA A 463 -20.15 -17.76 8.66
N VAL A 464 -20.82 -18.02 7.54
CA VAL A 464 -21.08 -19.39 7.06
C VAL A 464 -19.79 -20.02 6.54
N GLU A 465 -19.01 -19.28 5.75
CA GLU A 465 -17.72 -19.73 5.22
C GLU A 465 -16.72 -20.01 6.35
N LEU A 466 -16.63 -19.11 7.33
CA LEU A 466 -15.76 -19.29 8.50
C LEU A 466 -16.17 -20.51 9.34
N SER A 467 -17.47 -20.71 9.58
CA SER A 467 -17.96 -21.87 10.32
C SER A 467 -17.50 -23.18 9.67
N LYS A 468 -17.53 -23.26 8.34
CA LYS A 468 -17.01 -24.41 7.57
C LYS A 468 -15.48 -24.52 7.67
N ALA A 469 -14.77 -23.40 7.53
CA ALA A 469 -13.30 -23.36 7.59
C ALA A 469 -12.75 -23.76 8.97
N LEU A 470 -13.45 -23.45 10.05
CA LEU A 470 -13.10 -23.86 11.41
C LEU A 470 -13.21 -25.37 11.62
N GLY A 471 -13.91 -26.06 10.73
CA GLY A 471 -14.11 -27.50 10.79
C GLY A 471 -15.11 -27.93 11.84
N SER A 472 -15.25 -29.24 11.97
CA SER A 472 -16.25 -29.89 12.84
C SER A 472 -15.58 -30.72 13.92
N ARG A 473 -16.32 -30.97 14.99
CA ARG A 473 -15.95 -31.84 16.09
C ARG A 473 -17.05 -32.87 16.36
N THR A 474 -16.66 -34.01 16.90
CA THR A 474 -17.59 -35.05 17.32
C THR A 474 -18.19 -34.69 18.67
N VAL A 475 -19.51 -34.60 18.76
CA VAL A 475 -20.22 -34.34 20.00
C VAL A 475 -21.27 -35.42 20.25
N MET A 476 -21.62 -35.62 21.52
CA MET A 476 -22.72 -36.53 21.89
C MET A 476 -24.04 -35.79 21.72
N SER A 477 -24.96 -36.41 21.01
CA SER A 477 -26.36 -36.01 20.94
C SER A 477 -27.23 -37.15 21.47
N GLY A 478 -28.36 -36.81 22.04
CA GLY A 478 -29.25 -37.83 22.57
C GLY A 478 -30.71 -37.47 22.39
N SER A 479 -31.54 -38.50 22.29
CA SER A 479 -32.99 -38.41 22.34
C SER A 479 -33.54 -39.14 23.59
N ILE A 480 -34.53 -38.53 24.23
CA ILE A 480 -35.28 -39.14 25.32
C ILE A 480 -36.66 -39.43 24.78
N SER A 481 -37.05 -40.72 24.78
CA SER A 481 -38.44 -41.12 24.59
C SER A 481 -39.08 -41.36 25.96
N ARG A 482 -40.12 -40.60 26.31
CA ARG A 482 -40.90 -40.76 27.54
C ARG A 482 -42.13 -41.58 27.23
N GLY A 483 -41.97 -42.90 27.14
CA GLY A 483 -43.13 -43.83 27.20
C GLY A 483 -43.69 -43.89 28.59
N LYS A 484 -45.01 -44.22 28.71
CA LYS A 484 -45.73 -44.30 30.01
C LYS A 484 -45.11 -45.34 30.96
N ASN A 485 -44.37 -46.34 30.46
CA ASN A 485 -43.84 -47.44 31.25
C ASN A 485 -42.32 -47.65 31.18
N ASP A 486 -41.59 -47.01 30.22
CA ASP A 486 -40.12 -47.12 30.12
C ASP A 486 -39.54 -45.91 29.44
N PRO A 487 -38.83 -45.03 30.16
CA PRO A 487 -38.06 -43.98 29.53
C PRO A 487 -36.78 -44.54 28.86
N SER A 488 -36.70 -44.51 27.55
CA SER A 488 -35.48 -44.90 26.82
C SER A 488 -34.65 -43.68 26.46
N GLN A 489 -33.34 -43.76 26.69
CA GLN A 489 -32.36 -42.77 26.25
C GLN A 489 -31.52 -43.40 25.15
N SER A 490 -31.41 -42.70 24.01
CA SER A 490 -30.48 -43.04 22.94
C SER A 490 -29.43 -41.96 22.81
N LEU A 491 -28.17 -42.36 22.88
CA LEU A 491 -27.01 -41.48 22.69
C LEU A 491 -26.33 -41.84 21.38
N GLN A 492 -26.08 -40.84 20.54
CA GLN A 492 -25.33 -41.00 19.28
C GLN A 492 -24.28 -39.93 19.14
N MET A 493 -23.18 -40.26 18.47
CA MET A 493 -22.17 -39.27 18.07
C MET A 493 -22.65 -38.56 16.80
N ILE A 494 -22.55 -37.26 16.80
CA ILE A 494 -22.90 -36.44 15.65
C ILE A 494 -21.79 -35.41 15.34
N GLU A 495 -21.78 -34.98 14.11
CA GLU A 495 -20.98 -33.85 13.68
C GLU A 495 -21.56 -32.53 14.20
N ARG A 496 -20.71 -31.65 14.73
CA ARG A 496 -21.07 -30.28 15.07
C ARG A 496 -19.92 -29.36 14.66
N PRO A 497 -20.18 -28.26 13.90
CA PRO A 497 -19.16 -27.25 13.64
C PRO A 497 -18.49 -26.77 14.94
N LEU A 498 -17.18 -26.47 14.89
CA LEU A 498 -16.47 -25.94 16.07
C LEU A 498 -17.16 -24.69 16.61
N MET A 499 -17.69 -23.86 15.70
CA MET A 499 -18.57 -22.73 15.98
C MET A 499 -19.60 -22.57 14.86
N THR A 500 -20.86 -22.50 15.19
CA THR A 500 -21.95 -22.37 14.21
C THR A 500 -22.06 -20.94 13.68
N PRO A 501 -22.67 -20.68 12.50
CA PRO A 501 -22.83 -19.33 11.97
C PRO A 501 -23.59 -18.37 12.89
N ASP A 502 -24.57 -18.86 13.64
CA ASP A 502 -25.33 -18.08 14.63
C ASP A 502 -24.47 -17.72 15.85
N GLU A 503 -23.65 -18.65 16.35
CA GLU A 503 -22.68 -18.39 17.42
C GLU A 503 -21.64 -17.34 16.99
N LEU A 504 -21.17 -17.37 15.72
CA LEU A 504 -20.26 -16.37 15.16
C LEU A 504 -20.93 -14.99 15.08
N LYS A 505 -22.17 -14.93 14.60
CA LYS A 505 -22.94 -13.68 14.49
C LYS A 505 -23.29 -13.06 15.85
N SER A 506 -23.38 -13.88 16.88
CA SER A 506 -23.70 -13.44 18.26
C SER A 506 -22.46 -13.10 19.10
N MET A 507 -21.24 -13.14 18.52
CA MET A 507 -20.03 -12.79 19.26
C MET A 507 -20.08 -11.34 19.78
N PRO A 508 -19.73 -11.12 21.05
CA PRO A 508 -19.66 -9.77 21.62
C PRO A 508 -18.64 -8.90 20.88
N LYS A 509 -18.90 -7.59 20.84
CA LYS A 509 -17.97 -6.60 20.28
C LYS A 509 -16.57 -6.71 20.90
N GLY A 510 -15.53 -6.65 20.07
CA GLY A 510 -14.14 -6.86 20.47
C GLY A 510 -13.71 -8.33 20.54
N SER A 511 -14.63 -9.30 20.33
CA SER A 511 -14.27 -10.71 20.22
C SER A 511 -13.90 -11.06 18.79
N PHE A 512 -12.80 -11.78 18.63
CA PHE A 512 -12.28 -12.23 17.34
C PHE A 512 -11.93 -13.72 17.38
N ILE A 513 -12.06 -14.36 16.24
CA ILE A 513 -11.46 -15.67 15.97
C ILE A 513 -10.16 -15.42 15.19
N VAL A 514 -9.06 -15.95 15.70
CA VAL A 514 -7.75 -15.88 15.03
C VAL A 514 -7.43 -17.28 14.52
N ALA A 515 -7.30 -17.38 13.21
CA ALA A 515 -6.84 -18.58 12.53
C ALA A 515 -5.44 -18.33 11.96
N LYS A 516 -4.48 -19.17 12.32
CA LYS A 516 -3.09 -19.12 11.83
C LYS A 516 -2.73 -20.45 11.19
N THR A 517 -2.02 -20.41 10.08
CA THR A 517 -1.53 -21.60 9.40
C THR A 517 -0.68 -22.46 10.33
N GLY A 518 -0.97 -23.76 10.42
CA GLY A 518 -0.23 -24.72 11.25
C GLY A 518 -0.55 -24.69 12.74
N VAL A 519 -1.53 -23.88 13.19
CA VAL A 519 -1.93 -23.76 14.60
C VAL A 519 -3.44 -23.87 14.71
N HIS A 520 -3.92 -24.48 15.80
CA HIS A 520 -5.36 -24.48 16.07
C HIS A 520 -5.90 -23.05 16.27
N PRO A 521 -7.13 -22.76 15.81
CA PRO A 521 -7.71 -21.43 15.95
C PRO A 521 -7.88 -21.06 17.42
N MET A 522 -7.77 -19.77 17.72
CA MET A 522 -8.03 -19.25 19.07
C MET A 522 -9.15 -18.22 19.05
N LYS A 523 -9.93 -18.19 20.13
CA LYS A 523 -10.93 -17.16 20.39
C LYS A 523 -10.32 -16.14 21.35
N VAL A 524 -10.21 -14.88 20.90
CA VAL A 524 -9.63 -13.79 21.68
C VAL A 524 -10.66 -12.70 21.91
N LYS A 525 -10.50 -11.97 23.00
CA LYS A 525 -11.23 -10.73 23.28
C LYS A 525 -10.22 -9.60 23.36
N LEU A 526 -10.07 -8.88 22.25
CA LEU A 526 -9.26 -7.65 22.22
C LEU A 526 -9.95 -6.58 23.06
N ARG A 527 -9.14 -5.80 23.74
CA ARG A 527 -9.62 -4.69 24.56
C ARG A 527 -9.77 -3.43 23.74
N LEU A 528 -10.61 -2.51 24.17
CA LEU A 528 -10.68 -1.17 23.61
C LEU A 528 -9.34 -0.47 23.83
N PHE A 529 -8.89 0.36 22.90
CA PHE A 529 -7.59 1.06 22.99
C PHE A 529 -7.39 1.80 24.31
N LEU A 530 -8.45 2.35 24.91
CA LEU A 530 -8.41 2.97 26.24
C LEU A 530 -8.00 2.01 27.36
N ASP A 531 -8.42 0.74 27.26
CA ASP A 531 -8.07 -0.29 28.24
C ASP A 531 -6.60 -0.78 28.08
N TRP A 532 -5.97 -0.51 26.92
CA TRP A 532 -4.55 -0.69 26.67
C TRP A 532 -3.69 0.45 27.23
N GLY A 533 -4.29 1.49 27.78
CA GLY A 533 -3.57 2.68 28.23
C GLY A 533 -3.27 3.70 27.13
N ILE A 534 -3.74 3.48 25.91
CA ILE A 534 -3.55 4.41 24.80
C ILE A 534 -4.39 5.66 25.06
N ARG A 535 -3.74 6.83 25.02
CA ARG A 535 -4.38 8.14 25.12
C ARG A 535 -3.91 9.00 23.96
N PHE A 536 -4.84 9.69 23.33
CA PHE A 536 -4.55 10.66 22.29
C PHE A 536 -4.43 12.05 22.91
N GLY A 537 -3.52 12.86 22.38
CA GLY A 537 -3.39 14.27 22.70
C GLY A 537 -4.22 15.14 21.76
N GLU A 538 -3.76 16.37 21.54
CA GLU A 538 -4.33 17.24 20.53
C GLU A 538 -4.19 16.59 19.14
N PRO A 539 -5.24 16.68 18.30
CA PRO A 539 -5.17 16.14 16.95
C PRO A 539 -4.01 16.75 16.14
N TYR A 540 -3.26 15.90 15.46
CA TYR A 540 -2.22 16.40 14.56
C TYR A 540 -2.86 17.05 13.33
N GLU A 541 -2.40 18.24 12.99
CA GLU A 541 -2.81 18.95 11.79
C GLU A 541 -1.60 19.22 10.91
N VAL A 542 -1.73 18.91 9.62
CA VAL A 542 -0.76 19.36 8.62
C VAL A 542 -1.03 20.85 8.37
N PRO A 543 -0.02 21.71 8.52
CA PRO A 543 -0.19 23.14 8.25
C PRO A 543 -0.70 23.39 6.84
N GLU A 544 -1.59 24.36 6.68
CA GLU A 544 -2.00 24.83 5.36
C GLU A 544 -0.77 25.40 4.63
N LYS A 545 -0.43 24.79 3.50
CA LYS A 545 0.73 25.20 2.70
C LYS A 545 0.39 26.28 1.67
N ALA A 546 -0.86 26.73 1.67
CA ALA A 546 -1.46 27.59 0.66
C ALA A 546 -1.35 27.00 -0.75
N GLN A 547 -1.75 27.73 -1.77
CA GLN A 547 -1.50 27.34 -3.15
C GLN A 547 -0.04 27.67 -3.49
N ARG A 548 0.83 26.66 -3.43
CA ARG A 548 2.20 26.78 -3.87
C ARG A 548 2.21 26.95 -5.39
N ALA A 549 2.97 27.93 -5.90
CA ALA A 549 3.16 28.10 -7.32
C ALA A 549 3.92 26.90 -7.90
N VAL A 550 3.31 26.24 -8.87
CA VAL A 550 3.95 25.13 -9.60
C VAL A 550 4.78 25.69 -10.75
N ALA A 551 6.04 25.32 -10.82
CA ALA A 551 6.93 25.68 -11.90
C ALA A 551 6.98 24.53 -12.92
N TYR A 552 6.65 24.82 -14.17
CA TYR A 552 6.64 23.82 -15.24
C TYR A 552 7.92 23.90 -16.08
N ALA A 553 8.35 22.75 -16.58
CA ALA A 553 9.41 22.68 -17.56
C ALA A 553 8.98 23.29 -18.89
N ASP A 554 9.94 23.87 -19.60
CA ASP A 554 9.80 24.39 -20.95
C ASP A 554 10.69 23.61 -21.93
N LYS A 555 10.20 23.43 -23.15
CA LYS A 555 10.95 22.72 -24.20
C LYS A 555 12.24 23.45 -24.55
N GLN A 556 12.21 24.78 -24.61
CA GLN A 556 13.41 25.59 -24.97
C GLN A 556 14.45 25.45 -23.87
N GLU A 557 14.05 25.53 -22.60
CA GLU A 557 14.94 25.34 -21.45
C GLU A 557 15.62 23.97 -21.47
N LEU A 558 14.87 22.90 -21.78
CA LEU A 558 15.41 21.56 -21.94
C LEU A 558 16.43 21.50 -23.11
N GLU A 559 16.09 22.08 -24.25
CA GLU A 559 16.93 22.12 -25.44
C GLU A 559 18.23 22.90 -25.21
N GLU A 560 18.14 24.08 -24.60
CA GLU A 560 19.30 24.92 -24.25
C GLU A 560 20.22 24.22 -23.25
N SER A 561 19.65 23.53 -22.24
CA SER A 561 20.44 22.78 -21.27
C SER A 561 21.19 21.61 -21.90
N ILE A 562 20.59 20.92 -22.87
CA ILE A 562 21.27 19.87 -23.65
C ILE A 562 22.39 20.46 -24.49
N ILE A 563 22.13 21.55 -25.19
CA ILE A 563 23.14 22.23 -26.03
C ILE A 563 24.31 22.72 -25.16
N ARG A 564 24.02 23.41 -24.07
CA ARG A 564 25.03 23.93 -23.14
C ARG A 564 25.94 22.82 -22.61
N ARG A 565 25.37 21.68 -22.27
CA ARG A 565 26.13 20.57 -21.69
C ARG A 565 27.01 19.82 -22.69
N HIS A 566 26.59 19.70 -23.95
CA HIS A 566 27.28 18.86 -24.93
C HIS A 566 28.07 19.66 -25.97
N TYR A 567 27.71 20.92 -26.21
CA TYR A 567 28.33 21.75 -27.26
C TYR A 567 28.99 23.04 -26.70
N GLY A 568 28.87 23.30 -25.39
CA GLY A 568 29.35 24.53 -24.75
C GLY A 568 28.38 25.71 -24.96
N THR A 569 28.62 26.81 -24.27
CA THR A 569 27.91 28.07 -24.56
C THR A 569 28.27 28.49 -25.99
N VAL A 570 27.26 28.51 -26.87
CA VAL A 570 27.39 29.25 -28.12
C VAL A 570 27.63 30.70 -27.69
N ALA A 571 28.84 31.22 -27.90
CA ALA A 571 29.07 32.63 -27.73
C ALA A 571 28.01 33.33 -28.57
N GLU A 572 27.25 34.24 -27.98
CA GLU A 572 26.40 35.15 -28.73
C GLU A 572 27.30 35.76 -29.77
N GLU A 573 27.10 35.44 -31.05
CA GLU A 573 27.69 36.21 -32.14
C GLU A 573 27.11 37.61 -31.96
N GLU A 574 27.97 38.55 -31.49
CA GLU A 574 27.63 39.96 -31.52
C GLU A 574 27.16 40.28 -32.94
N PRO A 575 26.02 40.97 -33.09
CA PRO A 575 25.60 41.41 -34.41
C PRO A 575 26.76 42.21 -35.03
N PRO A 576 27.08 42.02 -36.33
CA PRO A 576 28.23 42.67 -36.96
C PRO A 576 28.13 44.17 -36.70
N GLN A 577 29.14 44.69 -36.00
CA GLN A 577 29.28 46.14 -35.78
C GLN A 577 29.26 46.79 -37.11
N ASP A 578 28.30 47.72 -37.35
CA ASP A 578 28.28 48.62 -38.51
C ASP A 578 29.61 49.38 -38.58
N VAL A 579 30.42 49.04 -39.55
CA VAL A 579 31.65 49.80 -39.87
C VAL A 579 31.18 51.13 -40.40
N PRO A 580 31.58 52.30 -39.82
CA PRO A 580 31.19 53.57 -40.32
C PRO A 580 31.82 53.77 -41.72
N ALA A 581 31.00 54.09 -42.70
CA ALA A 581 31.42 54.41 -44.05
C ALA A 581 32.32 55.64 -44.03
N ALA A 582 33.59 55.47 -44.48
CA ALA A 582 34.51 56.58 -44.73
C ALA A 582 34.02 57.44 -45.89
N VAL A 583 33.81 58.70 -45.57
CA VAL A 583 33.55 59.77 -46.54
C VAL A 583 34.80 60.02 -47.36
N GLY A 584 34.72 59.86 -48.67
CA GLY A 584 35.75 60.23 -49.59
C GLY A 584 35.17 60.40 -50.98
N GLY A 585 34.96 61.67 -51.39
CA GLY A 585 34.28 62.07 -52.60
C GLY A 585 35.08 61.88 -53.89
N MET A 586 34.38 62.01 -54.96
CA MET A 586 34.60 62.80 -56.22
C MET A 586 33.99 62.12 -57.44
N ASN A 587 32.94 62.78 -57.89
CA ASN A 587 32.57 63.14 -59.28
C ASN A 587 33.04 62.32 -60.50
N HIS A 588 32.06 62.05 -61.28
CA HIS A 588 31.76 62.19 -62.73
C HIS A 588 31.08 60.95 -63.25
N GLY A 589 29.94 60.97 -63.85
CA GLY A 589 29.34 61.75 -64.85
C GLY A 589 28.63 60.83 -65.86
N MET A 590 27.41 61.17 -66.17
CA MET A 590 26.77 60.97 -67.48
C MET A 590 26.10 59.57 -67.78
N GLN A 591 24.81 59.73 -67.88
CA GLN A 591 23.89 59.36 -68.98
C GLN A 591 23.38 57.95 -69.12
N SER A 592 22.10 57.84 -68.90
CA SER A 592 20.98 57.60 -69.83
C SER A 592 20.95 56.17 -70.41
N GLU A 593 19.93 55.49 -70.38
CA GLU A 593 18.62 55.52 -71.03
C GLU A 593 17.73 54.37 -70.55
N LYS A 594 16.50 54.66 -70.16
CA LYS A 594 15.21 54.27 -70.71
C LYS A 594 15.05 52.85 -71.31
N ASN A 595 14.20 52.09 -70.79
CA ASN A 595 12.87 51.67 -71.30
C ASN A 595 12.41 50.37 -70.60
N SER A 596 11.32 50.38 -69.88
CA SER A 596 9.89 50.35 -70.18
C SER A 596 9.33 48.94 -70.48
N ARG A 597 8.31 48.66 -69.67
CA ARG A 597 7.07 47.90 -70.00
C ARG A 597 7.19 46.37 -70.04
N LYS A 598 6.26 45.59 -69.51
CA LYS A 598 4.87 45.62 -69.14
C LYS A 598 4.55 44.21 -68.53
N THR A 599 3.89 44.12 -67.42
CA THR A 599 2.51 43.72 -67.20
C THR A 599 2.02 42.50 -68.02
N ILE A 600 1.49 41.47 -67.32
CA ILE A 600 0.15 40.92 -67.44
C ILE A 600 0.05 39.57 -66.69
N LEU A 601 -0.65 39.52 -65.52
CA LEU A 601 -1.93 38.84 -65.22
C LEU A 601 -2.13 37.39 -65.71
N ARG A 602 -2.23 36.54 -64.71
CA ARG A 602 -3.27 35.55 -64.32
C ARG A 602 -3.96 34.69 -65.43
N PRO A 603 -4.48 33.54 -65.12
CA PRO A 603 -5.29 33.20 -63.95
C PRO A 603 -4.72 32.13 -63.01
#